data_454e14738e12a264f0045306c6a0861a
#
_entry.id   454e14738e12a264f0045306c6a0861a
#
_cell.length_a   1.000
_cell.length_b   1.000
_cell.length_c   1.000
_cell.angle_alpha   90.00
_cell.angle_beta   90.00
_cell.angle_gamma   90.00
#
_symmetry.space_group_name_H-M   'P 1'
#
loop_
_entity.id
_entity.type
_entity.pdbx_description
1 polymer ?
#
loop_
_entity_poly.entity_id
_entity_poly.type
_entity_poly.pdbx_seq_one_letter_code
_entity_poly.pdbx_strand_id
1 'polypeptide(L)'
;MDGLEDRKQIFIIAATNRPDIIDPAMLRPGRLDKLLYVPLPDHNDRCSILETITKNLKLDQDIELGKINGDKRMEGFSGADIAALVREAQLHALKRLNEKEKERIKKENENKMENENNNNKAKEKNEVEFRINMSDFEYSLNNILPSVSLNDKKKYENLKKKLQESRSHLI
;
A
#
# COMPACT_ATOMS: atom_id res chain seq x y z
N MET A 1 -19.48 29.06 -8.49
CA MET A 1 -20.41 27.99 -8.85
C MET A 1 -21.80 28.58 -9.14
N ASP A 2 -22.19 29.61 -8.47
CA ASP A 2 -23.44 30.32 -8.73
C ASP A 2 -23.22 31.40 -9.79
N GLY A 3 -24.03 31.37 -10.87
CA GLY A 3 -24.09 32.43 -11.86
C GLY A 3 -23.09 32.27 -12.98
N LEU A 4 -23.47 31.51 -13.91
CA LEU A 4 -23.10 31.59 -15.33
C LEU A 4 -23.65 30.31 -15.99
N GLU A 5 -24.49 30.47 -16.96
CA GLU A 5 -24.98 29.50 -17.95
C GLU A 5 -25.03 28.02 -17.53
N ASP A 6 -26.15 27.37 -17.77
CA ASP A 6 -26.35 25.91 -17.58
C ASP A 6 -25.12 25.14 -18.09
N ARG A 7 -24.20 24.81 -17.18
CA ARG A 7 -23.04 23.96 -17.47
C ARG A 7 -23.53 22.54 -17.70
N LYS A 8 -24.04 22.27 -18.86
CA LYS A 8 -24.45 20.94 -19.26
C LYS A 8 -23.23 20.01 -19.26
N GLN A 9 -23.33 18.90 -18.51
CA GLN A 9 -22.36 17.79 -18.51
C GLN A 9 -21.03 18.02 -17.77
N ILE A 10 -20.95 18.93 -16.82
CA ILE A 10 -19.77 19.09 -15.97
C ILE A 10 -20.08 18.57 -14.56
N PHE A 11 -19.27 17.63 -14.09
CA PHE A 11 -19.30 17.14 -12.72
C PHE A 11 -18.07 17.65 -11.97
N ILE A 12 -18.25 18.16 -10.76
CA ILE A 12 -17.18 18.61 -9.90
C ILE A 12 -17.07 17.63 -8.74
N ILE A 13 -15.88 17.01 -8.59
CA ILE A 13 -15.56 16.11 -7.49
C ILE A 13 -14.41 16.77 -6.71
N ALA A 14 -14.63 16.96 -5.40
CA ALA A 14 -13.61 17.47 -4.48
C ALA A 14 -13.30 16.41 -3.42
N ALA A 15 -12.03 16.28 -3.05
CA ALA A 15 -11.60 15.39 -1.98
C ALA A 15 -10.79 16.16 -0.94
N THR A 16 -11.01 15.86 0.34
CA THR A 16 -10.27 16.48 1.45
C THR A 16 -10.18 15.54 2.65
N ASN A 17 -9.09 15.62 3.38
CA ASN A 17 -8.91 14.98 4.68
C ASN A 17 -9.43 15.86 5.83
N ARG A 18 -9.76 17.13 5.54
CA ARG A 18 -10.16 18.15 6.52
C ARG A 18 -11.50 18.78 6.11
N PRO A 19 -12.62 18.06 6.22
CA PRO A 19 -13.94 18.64 5.90
C PRO A 19 -14.37 19.71 6.92
N ASP A 20 -13.73 19.77 8.08
CA ASP A 20 -13.94 20.76 9.13
C ASP A 20 -13.55 22.19 8.71
N ILE A 21 -12.66 22.34 7.74
CA ILE A 21 -12.19 23.65 7.24
C ILE A 21 -12.91 24.11 5.97
N ILE A 22 -13.80 23.28 5.42
CA ILE A 22 -14.58 23.67 4.24
C ILE A 22 -15.60 24.75 4.66
N ASP A 23 -15.64 25.84 3.91
CA ASP A 23 -16.66 26.87 4.10
C ASP A 23 -18.07 26.23 3.96
N PRO A 24 -18.96 26.35 4.96
CA PRO A 24 -20.32 25.85 4.88
C PRO A 24 -21.09 26.33 3.65
N ALA A 25 -20.75 27.50 3.10
CA ALA A 25 -21.33 28.01 1.87
C ALA A 25 -21.05 27.11 0.66
N MET A 26 -19.95 26.36 0.66
CA MET A 26 -19.62 25.38 -0.40
C MET A 26 -20.47 24.13 -0.33
N LEU A 27 -21.03 23.81 0.83
CA LEU A 27 -21.84 22.60 1.05
C LEU A 27 -23.35 22.84 0.82
N ARG A 28 -23.72 24.06 0.39
CA ARG A 28 -25.12 24.39 0.08
C ARG A 28 -25.61 23.66 -1.17
N PRO A 29 -26.94 23.39 -1.29
CA PRO A 29 -27.52 22.78 -2.48
C PRO A 29 -27.12 23.51 -3.77
N GLY A 30 -26.82 22.73 -4.82
CA GLY A 30 -26.34 23.25 -6.10
C GLY A 30 -24.83 23.50 -6.19
N ARG A 31 -24.05 23.19 -5.13
CA ARG A 31 -22.60 23.28 -5.10
C ARG A 31 -21.99 21.90 -4.81
N LEU A 32 -21.31 21.72 -3.68
CA LEU A 32 -20.79 20.44 -3.22
C LEU A 32 -21.76 19.81 -2.20
N ASP A 33 -22.97 19.58 -2.61
CA ASP A 33 -24.08 19.15 -1.75
C ASP A 33 -24.06 17.63 -1.46
N LYS A 34 -23.37 16.84 -2.27
CA LYS A 34 -23.24 15.39 -2.08
C LYS A 34 -21.94 15.06 -1.38
N LEU A 35 -22.02 14.86 -0.06
CA LEU A 35 -20.88 14.45 0.75
C LEU A 35 -20.79 12.93 0.80
N LEU A 36 -19.64 12.38 0.44
CA LEU A 36 -19.35 10.97 0.52
C LEU A 36 -18.20 10.74 1.52
N TYR A 37 -18.45 9.95 2.54
CA TYR A 37 -17.40 9.51 3.44
C TYR A 37 -16.75 8.24 2.90
N VAL A 38 -15.43 8.26 2.75
CA VAL A 38 -14.63 7.09 2.36
C VAL A 38 -13.95 6.53 3.62
N PRO A 39 -14.38 5.37 4.12
CA PRO A 39 -13.79 4.75 5.30
C PRO A 39 -12.40 4.16 4.99
N LEU A 40 -11.67 3.76 6.05
CA LEU A 40 -10.55 2.85 5.88
C LEU A 40 -11.05 1.51 5.32
N PRO A 41 -10.23 0.81 4.52
CA PRO A 41 -10.61 -0.46 3.93
C PRO A 41 -10.88 -1.51 5.02
N ASP A 42 -11.93 -2.29 4.82
CA ASP A 42 -12.22 -3.46 5.64
C ASP A 42 -11.28 -4.64 5.28
N HIS A 43 -11.51 -5.80 5.88
CA HIS A 43 -10.69 -6.98 5.62
C HIS A 43 -10.71 -7.40 4.15
N ASN A 44 -11.89 -7.38 3.51
CA ASN A 44 -12.06 -7.81 2.10
C ASN A 44 -11.47 -6.78 1.14
N ASP A 45 -11.70 -5.51 1.45
CA ASP A 45 -11.10 -4.40 0.69
C ASP A 45 -9.57 -4.47 0.71
N ARG A 46 -8.97 -4.72 1.90
CA ARG A 46 -7.51 -4.85 2.03
C ARG A 46 -6.98 -6.03 1.21
N CYS A 47 -7.71 -7.16 1.17
CA CYS A 47 -7.35 -8.30 0.35
C CYS A 47 -7.31 -7.91 -1.13
N SER A 48 -8.37 -7.29 -1.63
CA SER A 48 -8.47 -6.85 -3.03
C SER A 48 -7.40 -5.81 -3.39
N ILE A 49 -7.06 -4.91 -2.47
CA ILE A 49 -5.99 -3.93 -2.65
C ILE A 49 -4.64 -4.65 -2.76
N LEU A 50 -4.36 -5.58 -1.83
CA LEU A 50 -3.11 -6.34 -1.80
C LEU A 50 -2.94 -7.17 -3.08
N GLU A 51 -3.97 -7.88 -3.52
CA GLU A 51 -3.99 -8.64 -4.77
C GLU A 51 -3.72 -7.74 -5.98
N THR A 52 -4.36 -6.57 -6.03
CA THR A 52 -4.18 -5.62 -7.13
C THR A 52 -2.75 -5.09 -7.21
N ILE A 53 -2.16 -4.72 -6.07
CA ILE A 53 -0.79 -4.18 -6.01
C ILE A 53 0.23 -5.26 -6.33
N THR A 54 0.00 -6.51 -5.91
CA THR A 54 0.94 -7.61 -6.11
C THR A 54 0.80 -8.31 -7.46
N LYS A 55 -0.25 -8.03 -8.23
CA LYS A 55 -0.59 -8.72 -9.49
C LYS A 55 0.57 -8.83 -10.50
N ASN A 56 1.39 -7.78 -10.60
CA ASN A 56 2.50 -7.72 -11.55
C ASN A 56 3.86 -8.03 -10.92
N LEU A 57 3.89 -8.51 -9.67
CA LEU A 57 5.11 -8.82 -8.96
C LEU A 57 5.42 -10.31 -9.06
N LYS A 58 6.69 -10.63 -9.11
CA LYS A 58 7.15 -12.02 -9.03
C LYS A 58 7.17 -12.46 -7.57
N LEU A 59 6.10 -13.11 -7.15
CA LEU A 59 5.97 -13.70 -5.83
C LEU A 59 6.49 -15.14 -5.85
N ASP A 60 7.00 -15.60 -4.72
CA ASP A 60 7.34 -16.99 -4.52
C ASP A 60 6.07 -17.83 -4.30
N GLN A 61 6.15 -19.14 -4.54
CA GLN A 61 4.99 -20.05 -4.45
C GLN A 61 4.48 -20.24 -3.01
N ASP A 62 5.29 -19.93 -2.03
CA ASP A 62 4.96 -20.04 -0.60
C ASP A 62 4.10 -18.89 -0.08
N ILE A 63 3.87 -17.85 -0.90
CA ILE A 63 3.11 -16.67 -0.48
C ILE A 63 1.62 -16.91 -0.55
N GLU A 64 0.98 -16.87 0.60
CA GLU A 64 -0.47 -16.82 0.74
C GLU A 64 -0.91 -15.40 1.14
N LEU A 65 -1.39 -14.60 0.19
CA LEU A 65 -1.85 -13.23 0.44
C LEU A 65 -2.93 -13.16 1.52
N GLY A 66 -3.76 -14.19 1.64
CA GLY A 66 -4.77 -14.30 2.69
C GLY A 66 -4.17 -14.35 4.10
N LYS A 67 -3.01 -15.00 4.28
CA LYS A 67 -2.31 -15.01 5.57
C LYS A 67 -1.76 -13.65 5.92
N ILE A 68 -1.18 -12.96 4.94
CA ILE A 68 -0.67 -11.58 5.13
C ILE A 68 -1.82 -10.66 5.52
N ASN A 69 -2.94 -10.69 4.80
CA ASN A 69 -4.10 -9.87 5.08
C ASN A 69 -4.79 -10.19 6.41
N GLY A 70 -4.73 -11.45 6.85
CA GLY A 70 -5.26 -11.91 8.14
C GLY A 70 -4.42 -11.53 9.36
N ASP A 71 -3.23 -10.98 9.15
CA ASP A 71 -2.36 -10.57 10.24
C ASP A 71 -2.93 -9.33 10.97
N LYS A 72 -2.93 -9.39 12.29
CA LYS A 72 -3.45 -8.30 13.14
C LYS A 72 -2.71 -6.98 12.94
N ARG A 73 -1.45 -7.01 12.52
CA ARG A 73 -0.66 -5.81 12.22
C ARG A 73 -1.23 -5.02 11.03
N MET A 74 -2.01 -5.67 10.17
CA MET A 74 -2.70 -5.02 9.04
C MET A 74 -3.98 -4.29 9.44
N GLU A 75 -4.43 -4.42 10.69
CA GLU A 75 -5.63 -3.71 11.14
C GLU A 75 -5.43 -2.19 11.10
N GLY A 76 -6.36 -1.50 10.45
CA GLY A 76 -6.30 -0.05 10.31
C GLY A 76 -5.40 0.46 9.19
N PHE A 77 -4.80 -0.42 8.41
CA PHE A 77 -4.03 -0.01 7.23
C PHE A 77 -4.92 0.65 6.18
N SER A 78 -4.46 1.77 5.68
CA SER A 78 -4.99 2.42 4.47
C SER A 78 -4.42 1.75 3.21
N GLY A 79 -4.98 2.08 2.04
CA GLY A 79 -4.40 1.63 0.77
C GLY A 79 -2.94 2.08 0.58
N ALA A 80 -2.59 3.25 1.11
CA ALA A 80 -1.22 3.76 1.07
C ALA A 80 -0.27 2.93 1.97
N ASP A 81 -0.74 2.48 3.14
CA ASP A 81 0.03 1.63 4.05
C ASP A 81 0.29 0.26 3.42
N ILE A 82 -0.72 -0.31 2.75
CA ILE A 82 -0.58 -1.58 2.02
C ILE A 82 0.43 -1.43 0.88
N ALA A 83 0.38 -0.32 0.15
CA ALA A 83 1.37 -0.04 -0.90
C ALA A 83 2.78 0.13 -0.33
N ALA A 84 2.92 0.78 0.84
CA ALA A 84 4.20 0.91 1.54
C ALA A 84 4.71 -0.46 2.01
N LEU A 85 3.84 -1.33 2.54
CA LEU A 85 4.17 -2.69 2.96
C LEU A 85 4.76 -3.49 1.79
N VAL A 86 4.09 -3.50 0.64
CA VAL A 86 4.55 -4.22 -0.55
C VAL A 86 5.88 -3.66 -1.06
N ARG A 87 6.03 -2.33 -1.06
CA ARG A 87 7.28 -1.68 -1.46
C ARG A 87 8.45 -2.05 -0.53
N GLU A 88 8.22 -2.08 0.77
CA GLU A 88 9.25 -2.48 1.74
C GLU A 88 9.64 -3.95 1.56
N ALA A 89 8.67 -4.84 1.29
CA ALA A 89 8.94 -6.24 0.96
C ALA A 89 9.82 -6.38 -0.30
N GLN A 90 9.55 -5.59 -1.34
CA GLN A 90 10.38 -5.54 -2.54
C GLN A 90 11.81 -5.08 -2.24
N LEU A 91 11.96 -4.03 -1.43
CA LEU A 91 13.27 -3.51 -1.04
C LEU A 91 14.05 -4.52 -0.21
N HIS A 92 13.38 -5.22 0.72
CA HIS A 92 14.00 -6.28 1.52
C HIS A 92 14.45 -7.45 0.65
N ALA A 93 13.60 -7.90 -0.30
CA ALA A 93 13.95 -8.93 -1.26
C ALA A 93 15.19 -8.54 -2.10
N LEU A 94 15.26 -7.29 -2.54
CA LEU A 94 16.42 -6.79 -3.29
C LEU A 94 17.70 -6.78 -2.45
N LYS A 95 17.63 -6.32 -1.19
CA LYS A 95 18.77 -6.35 -0.25
C LYS A 95 19.27 -7.78 -0.05
N ARG A 96 18.35 -8.70 0.24
CA ARG A 96 18.62 -10.13 0.42
C ARG A 96 19.34 -10.76 -0.80
N LEU A 97 18.92 -10.39 -2.01
CA LEU A 97 19.56 -10.86 -3.24
C LEU A 97 20.96 -10.30 -3.41
N ASN A 98 21.14 -9.01 -3.17
CA ASN A 98 22.45 -8.36 -3.25
C ASN A 98 23.44 -8.95 -2.24
N GLU A 99 22.99 -9.31 -1.04
CA GLU A 99 23.82 -9.96 -0.03
C GLU A 99 24.26 -11.36 -0.48
N LYS A 100 23.31 -12.16 -0.98
CA LYS A 100 23.62 -13.50 -1.54
C LYS A 100 24.62 -13.43 -2.69
N GLU A 101 24.50 -12.44 -3.57
CA GLU A 101 25.41 -12.29 -4.70
C GLU A 101 26.82 -11.87 -4.22
N LYS A 102 26.92 -10.97 -3.23
CA LYS A 102 28.19 -10.63 -2.61
C LYS A 102 28.87 -11.83 -1.96
N GLU A 103 28.11 -12.68 -1.28
CA GLU A 103 28.64 -13.91 -0.68
C GLU A 103 29.12 -14.91 -1.74
N ARG A 104 28.39 -15.04 -2.85
CA ARG A 104 28.83 -15.87 -3.99
C ARG A 104 30.14 -15.38 -4.57
N ILE A 105 30.24 -14.08 -4.84
CA ILE A 105 31.48 -13.48 -5.38
C ILE A 105 32.67 -13.69 -4.41
N LYS A 106 32.43 -13.54 -3.10
CA LYS A 106 33.47 -13.81 -2.10
C LYS A 106 33.95 -15.26 -2.17
N LYS A 107 33.06 -16.23 -2.11
CA LYS A 107 33.36 -17.66 -2.18
C LYS A 107 34.08 -18.02 -3.48
N GLU A 108 33.64 -17.42 -4.62
CA GLU A 108 34.27 -17.65 -5.91
C GLU A 108 35.73 -17.09 -5.96
N ASN A 109 36.01 -15.96 -5.28
CA ASN A 109 37.34 -15.38 -5.22
C ASN A 109 38.23 -16.16 -4.29
N GLU A 110 37.73 -16.67 -3.15
CA GLU A 110 38.46 -17.54 -2.23
C GLU A 110 38.86 -18.85 -2.92
N ASN A 111 37.91 -19.51 -3.61
CA ASN A 111 38.18 -20.73 -4.36
C ASN A 111 39.13 -20.53 -5.56
N LYS A 112 39.23 -19.32 -6.13
CA LYS A 112 40.21 -19.02 -7.20
C LYS A 112 41.64 -18.86 -6.67
N MET A 113 41.78 -18.37 -5.44
CA MET A 113 43.10 -18.26 -4.79
C MET A 113 43.66 -19.63 -4.41
N GLU A 114 42.81 -20.62 -4.13
CA GLU A 114 43.28 -21.99 -3.78
C GLU A 114 43.54 -22.88 -5.00
N ASN A 115 43.00 -22.55 -6.20
CA ASN A 115 43.13 -23.35 -7.41
C ASN A 115 43.71 -22.55 -8.58
N GLU A 116 45.01 -22.28 -8.58
CA GLU A 116 45.72 -21.69 -9.72
C GLU A 116 45.86 -22.62 -10.95
N ASN A 117 45.42 -23.86 -10.86
CA ASN A 117 45.53 -24.84 -11.95
C ASN A 117 44.20 -25.51 -12.25
N ASN A 118 43.30 -24.87 -12.98
CA ASN A 118 42.47 -25.58 -13.94
C ASN A 118 41.64 -24.63 -14.80
N ASN A 119 41.93 -24.70 -16.10
CA ASN A 119 41.27 -23.97 -17.18
C ASN A 119 39.82 -24.42 -17.39
N ASN A 120 38.98 -23.42 -17.75
CA ASN A 120 37.79 -23.52 -18.58
C ASN A 120 36.67 -24.47 -18.12
N LYS A 121 35.81 -23.98 -17.22
CA LYS A 121 34.36 -24.30 -17.30
C LYS A 121 33.61 -22.99 -17.50
N ALA A 122 32.92 -22.91 -18.62
CA ALA A 122 31.94 -21.88 -18.90
C ALA A 122 30.95 -21.83 -17.71
N LYS A 123 30.95 -20.71 -16.99
CA LYS A 123 30.04 -20.51 -15.87
C LYS A 123 28.65 -20.25 -16.44
N GLU A 124 27.76 -21.20 -16.32
CA GLU A 124 26.33 -20.91 -16.37
C GLU A 124 26.06 -19.80 -15.32
N LYS A 125 25.76 -18.61 -15.80
CA LYS A 125 25.16 -17.55 -14.98
C LYS A 125 23.78 -18.05 -14.55
N ASN A 126 23.70 -18.73 -13.43
CA ASN A 126 22.45 -18.90 -12.74
C ASN A 126 22.02 -17.50 -12.25
N GLU A 127 21.30 -16.79 -13.11
CA GLU A 127 20.65 -15.54 -12.75
C GLU A 127 19.69 -15.88 -11.62
N VAL A 128 20.00 -15.39 -10.41
CA VAL A 128 19.12 -15.53 -9.25
C VAL A 128 17.88 -14.69 -9.56
N GLU A 129 16.81 -15.34 -9.95
CA GLU A 129 15.56 -14.67 -10.30
C GLU A 129 15.04 -13.88 -9.08
N PHE A 130 14.75 -12.60 -9.29
CA PHE A 130 14.13 -11.76 -8.26
C PHE A 130 12.73 -12.28 -7.95
N ARG A 131 12.53 -12.77 -6.72
CA ARG A 131 11.23 -13.16 -6.18
C ARG A 131 11.11 -12.68 -4.75
N ILE A 132 9.92 -12.19 -4.43
CA ILE A 132 9.55 -11.81 -3.07
C ILE A 132 9.04 -13.07 -2.38
N ASN A 133 9.48 -13.34 -1.16
CA ASN A 133 9.04 -14.47 -0.37
C ASN A 133 8.33 -14.03 0.91
N MET A 134 7.83 -14.99 1.69
CA MET A 134 7.08 -14.71 2.93
C MET A 134 7.92 -13.97 3.98
N SER A 135 9.24 -14.26 4.06
CA SER A 135 10.11 -13.56 5.03
C SER A 135 10.27 -12.07 4.73
N ASP A 136 10.17 -11.68 3.46
CA ASP A 136 10.24 -10.28 3.04
C ASP A 136 8.98 -9.51 3.51
N PHE A 137 7.81 -10.15 3.41
CA PHE A 137 6.56 -9.59 3.95
C PHE A 137 6.56 -9.54 5.48
N GLU A 138 7.08 -10.57 6.15
CA GLU A 138 7.19 -10.59 7.60
C GLU A 138 8.07 -9.46 8.12
N TYR A 139 9.21 -9.22 7.46
CA TYR A 139 10.06 -8.06 7.75
C TYR A 139 9.28 -6.75 7.61
N SER A 140 8.52 -6.61 6.54
CA SER A 140 7.76 -5.39 6.25
C SER A 140 6.64 -5.15 7.26
N LEU A 141 5.93 -6.21 7.66
CA LEU A 141 4.87 -6.14 8.68
C LEU A 141 5.40 -5.68 10.06
N ASN A 142 6.68 -5.93 10.34
CA ASN A 142 7.30 -5.45 11.58
C ASN A 142 7.73 -3.98 11.51
N ASN A 143 7.92 -3.44 10.31
CA ASN A 143 8.46 -2.09 10.13
C ASN A 143 7.40 -1.05 9.74
N ILE A 144 6.30 -1.48 9.12
CA ILE A 144 5.24 -0.56 8.68
C ILE A 144 4.15 -0.48 9.75
N LEU A 145 3.81 0.73 10.11
CA LEU A 145 2.74 1.04 11.05
C LEU A 145 1.58 1.74 10.32
N PRO A 146 0.32 1.60 10.83
CA PRO A 146 -0.81 2.31 10.28
C PRO A 146 -0.58 3.82 10.28
N SER A 147 -0.81 4.49 9.15
CA SER A 147 -0.67 5.95 9.02
C SER A 147 -1.78 6.72 9.74
N VAL A 148 -2.93 6.08 9.96
CA VAL A 148 -4.08 6.69 10.64
C VAL A 148 -4.11 6.22 12.09
N SER A 149 -3.98 7.17 13.02
CA SER A 149 -4.06 6.87 14.45
C SER A 149 -5.48 6.47 14.88
N LEU A 150 -5.60 5.70 15.97
CA LEU A 150 -6.91 5.36 16.56
C LEU A 150 -7.72 6.60 16.95
N ASN A 151 -7.05 7.67 17.34
CA ASN A 151 -7.69 8.94 17.68
C ASN A 151 -8.25 9.64 16.43
N ASP A 152 -7.50 9.63 15.33
CA ASP A 152 -7.97 10.19 14.07
C ASP A 152 -9.14 9.39 13.51
N LYS A 153 -9.09 8.06 13.60
CA LYS A 153 -10.20 7.20 13.21
C LYS A 153 -11.48 7.58 13.95
N LYS A 154 -11.42 7.70 15.28
CA LYS A 154 -12.58 8.14 16.10
C LYS A 154 -13.06 9.54 15.71
N LYS A 155 -12.14 10.45 15.43
CA LYS A 155 -12.46 11.81 14.99
C LYS A 155 -13.22 11.82 13.67
N TYR A 156 -12.78 11.03 12.70
CA TYR A 156 -13.45 10.91 11.41
C TYR A 156 -14.82 10.21 11.51
N GLU A 157 -14.95 9.19 12.37
CA GLU A 157 -16.23 8.54 12.63
C GLU A 157 -17.25 9.49 13.28
N ASN A 158 -16.81 10.31 14.23
CA ASN A 158 -17.65 11.34 14.85
C ASN A 158 -18.08 12.42 13.83
N LEU A 159 -17.16 12.79 12.95
CA LEU A 159 -17.43 13.76 11.90
C LEU A 159 -18.45 13.19 10.89
N LYS A 160 -18.33 11.92 10.52
CA LYS A 160 -19.32 11.22 9.70
C LYS A 160 -20.71 11.30 10.32
N LYS A 161 -20.84 11.01 11.62
CA LYS A 161 -22.13 11.10 12.33
C LYS A 161 -22.71 12.51 12.26
N LYS A 162 -21.93 13.53 12.55
CA LYS A 162 -22.36 14.94 12.47
C LYS A 162 -22.84 15.32 11.07
N LEU A 163 -22.16 14.87 10.03
CA LEU A 163 -22.53 15.14 8.64
C LEU A 163 -23.82 14.41 8.25
N GLN A 164 -24.07 13.22 8.79
CA GLN A 164 -25.32 12.48 8.58
C GLN A 164 -26.51 13.13 9.31
N GLU A 165 -26.31 13.56 10.57
CA GLU A 165 -27.31 14.27 11.37
C GLU A 165 -27.72 15.60 10.75
N SER A 166 -26.77 16.36 10.21
CA SER A 166 -27.03 17.63 9.52
C SER A 166 -27.92 17.45 8.28
N ARG A 167 -27.90 16.26 7.65
CA ARG A 167 -28.74 15.94 6.50
C ARG A 167 -30.17 15.54 6.88
N SER A 168 -30.33 14.85 8.01
CA SER A 168 -31.64 14.42 8.49
C SER A 168 -32.51 15.58 9.00
N HIS A 169 -31.93 16.74 9.27
CA HIS A 169 -32.64 17.97 9.64
C HIS A 169 -33.06 18.86 8.45
N LEU A 170 -32.72 18.43 7.23
CA LEU A 170 -33.06 19.17 5.98
C LEU A 170 -34.16 18.51 5.15
N ILE A 171 -34.81 17.49 5.70
CA ILE A 171 -36.03 16.84 5.17
C ILE A 171 -37.16 17.12 6.15
#